data_20d87d56f6dbc10809529a2b27fddc8f
#
_entry.id   20d87d56f6dbc10809529a2b27fddc8f
#
_cell.length_a   1.000
_cell.length_b   1.000
_cell.length_c   1.000
_cell.angle_alpha   90.00
_cell.angle_beta   90.00
_cell.angle_gamma   90.00
#
_symmetry.space_group_name_H-M   'P 1'
#
loop_
_entity.id
_entity.type
_entity.pdbx_description
1 polymer ?
#
loop_
_entity_poly.entity_id
_entity_poly.type
_entity_poly.pdbx_seq_one_letter_code
_entity_poly.pdbx_strand_id
1 'polypeptide(L)'
;VSRLNFKLEAESPGSRARAATFTTLHGDVQTPIFMPVGTQATVKSQTVESLKTVGSNVLLANTYHLLLRPGPEVLKKFGGIHQFMNWDRPVLTDSGGFQIFSLPHSRDMNENGAVFQSYVDKKSILLSPEVSIQTQRAINSDIMMVLDQCIPSTSPHAQALAAMELTHRWAKRSLIAREDSPQSMFAIVQGACYADLRKQSAEVLSNLQIGGVGFDGYAVGGLAVGESKSEREDFTELAVSYLPKNLPRYLMGVGTPIDILEAVHRGIDMFDCILPSQLAQRGTAFTSKGKLQLRRSVYKFSEEKLDPDCVCSTCAVYSKAYLHHLVKTEEVLGWHLIALHNFTFYHRLMREIRESILAGNFLNYYQEKRQELVKDDEENPSTPVALPKADKAEKRKRLGDYEVHTSPRGFSSIRQVSSGEIMHSVTPPEEEARILYVEPSQFHEKIKNTESLVLWDVGLGAATNAMAALYEIVNAY
;
A
#
# COMPACT_ATOMS: atom_id res chain seq x y z
N VAL A 1 -21.85 26.88 -2.66
CA VAL A 1 -22.67 25.68 -2.36
C VAL A 1 -21.88 24.47 -2.84
N SER A 2 -21.67 23.47 -1.97
CA SER A 2 -20.98 22.23 -2.32
C SER A 2 -21.76 21.43 -3.39
N ARG A 3 -21.04 20.77 -4.29
CA ARG A 3 -21.62 19.90 -5.32
C ARG A 3 -22.05 18.53 -4.79
N LEU A 4 -21.58 18.15 -3.58
CA LEU A 4 -21.80 16.80 -3.03
C LEU A 4 -23.08 16.65 -2.19
N ASN A 5 -23.78 17.73 -1.85
CA ASN A 5 -24.96 17.64 -0.98
C ASN A 5 -24.70 16.75 0.27
N PHE A 6 -23.65 17.04 1.01
CA PHE A 6 -23.25 16.26 2.19
C PHE A 6 -24.30 16.35 3.30
N LYS A 7 -24.82 15.21 3.73
CA LYS A 7 -25.80 15.09 4.80
C LYS A 7 -25.24 14.26 5.95
N LEU A 8 -25.00 14.93 7.08
CA LEU A 8 -24.64 14.26 8.33
C LEU A 8 -25.88 13.52 8.88
N GLU A 9 -25.74 12.24 9.21
CA GLU A 9 -26.83 11.39 9.71
C GLU A 9 -26.70 11.12 11.21
N ALA A 10 -25.47 10.85 11.69
CA ALA A 10 -25.17 10.62 13.09
C ALA A 10 -23.74 11.00 13.45
N GLU A 11 -23.53 11.39 14.70
CA GLU A 11 -22.22 11.55 15.34
C GLU A 11 -22.17 10.68 16.59
N SER A 12 -21.02 10.07 16.86
CA SER A 12 -20.85 9.22 18.04
C SER A 12 -20.54 10.07 19.28
N PRO A 13 -21.30 9.94 20.37
CA PRO A 13 -20.94 10.59 21.63
C PRO A 13 -19.57 10.13 22.13
N GLY A 14 -18.73 11.06 22.59
CA GLY A 14 -17.39 10.77 23.10
C GLY A 14 -16.35 10.42 22.04
N SER A 15 -16.69 10.54 20.75
CA SER A 15 -15.84 10.33 19.60
C SER A 15 -16.09 11.41 18.54
N ARG A 16 -15.20 11.55 17.58
CA ARG A 16 -15.45 12.36 16.38
C ARG A 16 -15.97 11.54 15.20
N ALA A 17 -16.20 10.24 15.42
CA ALA A 17 -16.75 9.34 14.42
C ALA A 17 -18.15 9.78 14.00
N ARG A 18 -18.39 9.77 12.70
CA ARG A 18 -19.66 10.24 12.12
C ARG A 18 -20.08 9.38 10.93
N ALA A 19 -21.37 9.25 10.75
CA ALA A 19 -21.99 8.65 9.59
C ALA A 19 -22.67 9.73 8.76
N ALA A 20 -22.42 9.72 7.46
CA ALA A 20 -23.01 10.68 6.55
C ALA A 20 -23.30 10.03 5.19
N THR A 21 -24.06 10.73 4.36
CA THR A 21 -24.26 10.42 2.94
C THR A 21 -24.02 11.67 2.12
N PHE A 22 -23.35 11.52 0.98
CA PHE A 22 -23.23 12.58 -0.01
C PHE A 22 -23.51 12.05 -1.41
N THR A 23 -23.99 12.93 -2.29
CA THR A 23 -24.38 12.56 -3.66
C THR A 23 -23.31 12.99 -4.65
N THR A 24 -22.94 12.09 -5.55
CA THR A 24 -22.02 12.35 -6.67
C THR A 24 -22.76 12.27 -8.01
N LEU A 25 -22.05 12.45 -9.12
CA LEU A 25 -22.62 12.29 -10.47
C LEU A 25 -23.08 10.86 -10.78
N HIS A 26 -22.49 9.84 -10.12
CA HIS A 26 -22.77 8.43 -10.33
C HIS A 26 -23.38 7.72 -9.11
N GLY A 27 -24.01 8.47 -8.22
CA GLY A 27 -24.78 7.92 -7.10
C GLY A 27 -24.34 8.40 -5.73
N ASP A 28 -25.04 7.90 -4.73
CA ASP A 28 -24.82 8.25 -3.33
C ASP A 28 -23.67 7.46 -2.72
N VAL A 29 -22.92 8.12 -1.85
CA VAL A 29 -21.80 7.57 -1.11
C VAL A 29 -22.10 7.66 0.38
N GLN A 30 -22.19 6.50 1.03
CA GLN A 30 -22.33 6.39 2.48
C GLN A 30 -20.95 6.34 3.14
N THR A 31 -20.73 7.15 4.15
CA THR A 31 -19.47 7.19 4.92
C THR A 31 -19.67 6.68 6.34
N PRO A 32 -18.62 6.18 7.01
CA PRO A 32 -17.23 6.01 6.52
C PRO A 32 -17.12 5.02 5.38
N ILE A 33 -16.14 5.24 4.45
CA ILE A 33 -15.98 4.38 3.26
C ILE A 33 -14.52 4.12 2.93
N PHE A 34 -14.25 2.92 2.45
CA PHE A 34 -12.97 2.50 1.88
C PHE A 34 -13.05 2.43 0.35
N MET A 35 -12.07 3.00 -0.34
CA MET A 35 -11.97 3.07 -1.79
C MET A 35 -10.84 2.16 -2.29
N PRO A 36 -11.14 1.03 -2.96
CA PRO A 36 -10.11 0.25 -3.65
C PRO A 36 -9.38 1.07 -4.71
N VAL A 37 -8.05 0.86 -4.80
CA VAL A 37 -7.20 1.64 -5.71
C VAL A 37 -7.14 0.98 -7.08
N GLY A 38 -7.75 1.64 -8.07
CA GLY A 38 -7.75 1.29 -9.49
C GLY A 38 -6.73 2.09 -10.30
N THR A 39 -5.44 1.88 -10.08
CA THR A 39 -4.33 2.71 -10.56
C THR A 39 -4.39 3.04 -12.06
N GLN A 40 -4.72 2.07 -12.91
CA GLN A 40 -4.77 2.20 -14.38
C GLN A 40 -6.15 1.79 -14.91
N ALA A 41 -7.21 2.38 -14.38
CA ALA A 41 -8.59 2.00 -14.66
C ALA A 41 -8.86 0.50 -14.35
N THR A 42 -8.16 -0.06 -13.37
CA THR A 42 -8.38 -1.42 -12.88
C THR A 42 -7.85 -1.58 -11.47
N VAL A 43 -8.61 -2.20 -10.59
CA VAL A 43 -8.11 -2.71 -9.31
C VAL A 43 -7.39 -4.02 -9.60
N LYS A 44 -6.11 -4.09 -9.26
CA LYS A 44 -5.25 -5.23 -9.61
C LYS A 44 -5.87 -6.56 -9.18
N SER A 45 -5.88 -7.51 -10.09
CA SER A 45 -6.44 -8.87 -9.95
C SER A 45 -7.96 -8.94 -9.71
N GLN A 46 -8.71 -7.84 -9.89
CA GLN A 46 -10.16 -7.83 -9.68
C GLN A 46 -10.91 -7.45 -10.97
N THR A 47 -12.03 -8.13 -11.23
CA THR A 47 -13.01 -7.72 -12.24
C THR A 47 -13.95 -6.68 -11.66
N VAL A 48 -14.63 -5.92 -12.51
CA VAL A 48 -15.68 -4.98 -12.08
C VAL A 48 -16.80 -5.72 -11.33
N GLU A 49 -17.18 -6.90 -11.81
CA GLU A 49 -18.18 -7.75 -11.18
C GLU A 49 -17.77 -8.19 -9.77
N SER A 50 -16.51 -8.65 -9.59
CA SER A 50 -16.01 -9.03 -8.26
C SER A 50 -16.00 -7.84 -7.31
N LEU A 51 -15.62 -6.65 -7.76
CA LEU A 51 -15.66 -5.42 -6.95
C LEU A 51 -17.09 -5.06 -6.51
N LYS A 52 -18.06 -5.17 -7.42
CA LYS A 52 -19.47 -4.95 -7.09
C LYS A 52 -19.99 -5.97 -6.08
N THR A 53 -19.62 -7.23 -6.25
CA THR A 53 -20.02 -8.34 -5.35
C THR A 53 -19.49 -8.16 -3.93
N VAL A 54 -18.25 -7.71 -3.76
CA VAL A 54 -17.67 -7.45 -2.42
C VAL A 54 -18.18 -6.16 -1.79
N GLY A 55 -18.98 -5.36 -2.49
CA GLY A 55 -19.61 -4.13 -1.97
C GLY A 55 -18.77 -2.87 -2.17
N SER A 56 -17.84 -2.84 -3.12
CA SER A 56 -17.11 -1.60 -3.47
C SER A 56 -18.08 -0.59 -4.07
N ASN A 57 -18.20 0.59 -3.47
CA ASN A 57 -19.10 1.65 -3.92
C ASN A 57 -18.38 2.82 -4.56
N VAL A 58 -17.12 3.06 -4.21
CA VAL A 58 -16.26 4.10 -4.79
C VAL A 58 -14.93 3.48 -5.13
N LEU A 59 -14.34 3.84 -6.26
CA LEU A 59 -12.96 3.50 -6.61
C LEU A 59 -12.10 4.75 -6.62
N LEU A 60 -10.80 4.58 -6.33
CA LEU A 60 -9.79 5.60 -6.59
C LEU A 60 -9.03 5.26 -7.87
N ALA A 61 -8.83 6.23 -8.75
CA ALA A 61 -8.00 6.10 -9.94
C ALA A 61 -6.85 7.12 -9.91
N ASN A 62 -5.69 6.77 -10.48
CA ASN A 62 -4.51 7.62 -10.42
C ASN A 62 -4.35 8.48 -11.68
N THR A 63 -4.43 9.78 -11.54
CA THR A 63 -4.29 10.77 -12.61
C THR A 63 -2.95 10.66 -13.33
N TYR A 64 -1.84 10.53 -12.60
CA TYR A 64 -0.52 10.37 -13.18
C TYR A 64 -0.43 9.20 -14.15
N HIS A 65 -0.91 8.03 -13.75
CA HIS A 65 -0.84 6.83 -14.59
C HIS A 65 -1.78 6.93 -15.79
N LEU A 66 -2.98 7.46 -15.61
CA LEU A 66 -3.96 7.62 -16.68
C LEU A 66 -3.60 8.73 -17.68
N LEU A 67 -2.88 9.79 -17.25
CA LEU A 67 -2.27 10.77 -18.12
C LEU A 67 -1.27 10.14 -19.09
N LEU A 68 -0.45 9.21 -18.59
CA LEU A 68 0.58 8.54 -19.39
C LEU A 68 0.01 7.41 -20.25
N ARG A 69 -0.93 6.65 -19.71
CA ARG A 69 -1.55 5.50 -20.39
C ARG A 69 -2.93 5.20 -19.80
N PRO A 70 -4.02 5.20 -20.58
CA PRO A 70 -4.06 5.28 -22.05
C PRO A 70 -3.90 6.70 -22.61
N GLY A 71 -3.92 7.73 -21.77
CA GLY A 71 -3.88 9.13 -22.12
C GLY A 71 -5.28 9.78 -22.15
N PRO A 72 -5.36 11.12 -21.95
CA PRO A 72 -6.62 11.85 -21.86
C PRO A 72 -7.47 11.75 -23.13
N GLU A 73 -6.85 11.68 -24.31
CA GLU A 73 -7.55 11.60 -25.59
C GLU A 73 -8.38 10.31 -25.73
N VAL A 74 -7.81 9.18 -25.28
CA VAL A 74 -8.52 7.90 -25.28
C VAL A 74 -9.70 7.97 -24.30
N LEU A 75 -9.50 8.46 -23.09
CA LEU A 75 -10.55 8.54 -22.09
C LEU A 75 -11.69 9.48 -22.55
N LYS A 76 -11.39 10.63 -23.14
CA LYS A 76 -12.40 11.52 -23.73
C LYS A 76 -13.20 10.83 -24.82
N LYS A 77 -12.54 10.06 -25.70
CA LYS A 77 -13.22 9.31 -26.79
C LYS A 77 -14.24 8.31 -26.24
N PHE A 78 -13.96 7.70 -25.09
CA PHE A 78 -14.87 6.75 -24.43
C PHE A 78 -15.86 7.43 -23.44
N GLY A 79 -15.88 8.76 -23.34
CA GLY A 79 -16.79 9.46 -22.41
C GLY A 79 -16.36 9.42 -20.95
N GLY A 80 -15.11 9.01 -20.66
CA GLY A 80 -14.54 8.93 -19.33
C GLY A 80 -14.26 7.52 -18.84
N ILE A 81 -13.74 7.43 -17.60
CA ILE A 81 -13.30 6.17 -16.98
C ILE A 81 -14.46 5.19 -16.76
N HIS A 82 -15.67 5.69 -16.47
CA HIS A 82 -16.85 4.88 -16.20
C HIS A 82 -17.20 3.99 -17.39
N GLN A 83 -17.31 4.58 -18.58
CA GLN A 83 -17.57 3.81 -19.80
C GLN A 83 -16.36 2.99 -20.23
N PHE A 84 -15.13 3.53 -20.06
CA PHE A 84 -13.90 2.87 -20.44
C PHE A 84 -13.68 1.55 -19.70
N MET A 85 -13.97 1.49 -18.40
CA MET A 85 -13.80 0.27 -17.57
C MET A 85 -15.12 -0.45 -17.24
N ASN A 86 -16.26 0.03 -17.73
CA ASN A 86 -17.60 -0.49 -17.42
C ASN A 86 -17.93 -0.44 -15.90
N TRP A 87 -17.62 0.68 -15.27
CA TRP A 87 -17.90 0.95 -13.87
C TRP A 87 -19.00 2.02 -13.74
N ASP A 88 -20.10 1.71 -13.05
CA ASP A 88 -21.29 2.55 -12.97
C ASP A 88 -21.46 3.28 -11.62
N ARG A 89 -20.43 3.26 -10.78
CA ARG A 89 -20.42 3.87 -9.43
C ARG A 89 -19.38 4.97 -9.36
N PRO A 90 -19.38 5.80 -8.29
CA PRO A 90 -18.45 6.91 -8.15
C PRO A 90 -16.97 6.53 -8.29
N VAL A 91 -16.21 7.48 -8.83
CA VAL A 91 -14.74 7.43 -8.92
C VAL A 91 -14.15 8.73 -8.39
N LEU A 92 -13.16 8.60 -7.50
CA LEU A 92 -12.28 9.68 -7.09
C LEU A 92 -10.96 9.55 -7.85
N THR A 93 -10.43 10.65 -8.36
CA THR A 93 -9.07 10.70 -8.93
C THR A 93 -8.13 11.43 -7.98
N ASP A 94 -6.93 10.88 -7.76
CA ASP A 94 -5.86 11.64 -7.12
C ASP A 94 -5.34 12.77 -8.02
N SER A 95 -4.42 13.60 -7.50
CA SER A 95 -3.84 14.72 -8.25
C SER A 95 -2.70 14.33 -9.19
N GLY A 96 -2.06 13.18 -8.95
CA GLY A 96 -0.79 12.77 -9.57
C GLY A 96 0.47 13.25 -8.86
N GLY A 97 0.35 14.12 -7.85
CA GLY A 97 1.50 14.72 -7.13
C GLY A 97 2.31 13.68 -6.34
N PHE A 98 1.66 12.75 -5.66
CA PHE A 98 2.32 11.72 -4.86
C PHE A 98 3.18 10.78 -5.71
N GLN A 99 2.74 10.40 -6.91
CA GLN A 99 3.51 9.53 -7.81
C GLN A 99 4.82 10.18 -8.24
N ILE A 100 4.81 11.50 -8.46
CA ILE A 100 6.03 12.25 -8.77
C ILE A 100 6.95 12.30 -7.55
N PHE A 101 6.40 12.44 -6.34
CA PHE A 101 7.17 12.36 -5.10
C PHE A 101 7.81 11.00 -4.89
N SER A 102 7.08 9.90 -5.12
CA SER A 102 7.50 8.52 -4.80
C SER A 102 8.42 7.88 -5.86
N LEU A 103 8.42 8.38 -7.10
CA LEU A 103 9.21 7.80 -8.18
C LEU A 103 10.64 8.38 -8.22
N PRO A 104 11.68 7.54 -8.40
CA PRO A 104 13.09 7.94 -8.22
C PRO A 104 13.71 8.77 -9.35
N HIS A 105 12.97 9.09 -10.42
CA HIS A 105 13.54 9.75 -11.59
C HIS A 105 13.38 11.25 -11.58
N SER A 106 14.47 11.95 -11.98
CA SER A 106 14.66 13.40 -12.08
C SER A 106 13.37 14.22 -12.13
N ARG A 107 13.09 14.88 -11.01
CA ARG A 107 11.94 15.76 -10.83
C ARG A 107 12.43 17.15 -10.50
N ASP A 108 11.85 18.13 -11.13
CA ASP A 108 11.94 19.51 -10.73
C ASP A 108 10.53 19.98 -10.35
N MET A 109 10.40 20.55 -9.15
CA MET A 109 9.13 21.08 -8.64
C MET A 109 9.31 22.57 -8.37
N ASN A 110 8.49 23.37 -9.02
CA ASN A 110 8.51 24.81 -8.87
C ASN A 110 7.09 25.39 -8.99
N GLU A 111 6.96 26.70 -9.00
CA GLU A 111 5.66 27.37 -9.08
C GLU A 111 4.79 26.92 -10.27
N ASN A 112 5.40 26.57 -11.40
CA ASN A 112 4.68 26.15 -12.60
C ASN A 112 4.06 24.76 -12.47
N GLY A 113 4.68 23.86 -11.71
CA GLY A 113 4.26 22.48 -11.54
C GLY A 113 5.43 21.55 -11.28
N ALA A 114 5.23 20.27 -11.53
CA ALA A 114 6.25 19.24 -11.42
C ALA A 114 6.65 18.72 -12.80
N VAL A 115 7.92 18.84 -13.14
CA VAL A 115 8.51 18.28 -14.36
C VAL A 115 9.06 16.90 -14.04
N PHE A 116 8.68 15.90 -14.82
CA PHE A 116 9.14 14.53 -14.67
C PHE A 116 9.31 13.84 -16.02
N GLN A 117 10.08 12.75 -16.03
CA GLN A 117 10.26 11.94 -17.22
C GLN A 117 9.25 10.79 -17.25
N SER A 118 8.46 10.69 -18.32
CA SER A 118 7.51 9.59 -18.54
C SER A 118 8.24 8.24 -18.57
N TYR A 119 7.74 7.28 -17.79
CA TYR A 119 8.26 5.91 -17.82
C TYR A 119 7.84 5.15 -19.09
N VAL A 120 6.87 5.67 -19.84
CA VAL A 120 6.35 5.04 -21.06
C VAL A 120 7.23 5.31 -22.27
N ASP A 121 7.57 6.58 -22.52
CA ASP A 121 8.27 7.03 -23.74
C ASP A 121 9.45 7.97 -23.46
N LYS A 122 9.82 8.15 -22.19
CA LYS A 122 10.92 9.00 -21.73
C LYS A 122 10.80 10.49 -22.05
N LYS A 123 9.64 10.96 -22.51
CA LYS A 123 9.40 12.38 -22.71
C LYS A 123 9.32 13.13 -21.40
N SER A 124 9.82 14.35 -21.40
CA SER A 124 9.65 15.27 -20.28
C SER A 124 8.22 15.83 -20.30
N ILE A 125 7.53 15.72 -19.16
CA ILE A 125 6.14 16.16 -18.98
C ILE A 125 6.10 17.14 -17.82
N LEU A 126 5.40 18.25 -18.02
CA LEU A 126 5.03 19.19 -16.96
C LEU A 126 3.61 18.83 -16.46
N LEU A 127 3.51 18.38 -15.21
CA LEU A 127 2.24 18.29 -14.51
C LEU A 127 2.03 19.59 -13.72
N SER A 128 1.31 20.53 -14.31
CA SER A 128 0.84 21.73 -13.61
C SER A 128 -0.52 21.47 -12.95
N PRO A 129 -1.00 22.35 -12.04
CA PRO A 129 -2.37 22.28 -11.51
C PRO A 129 -3.42 22.21 -12.62
N GLU A 130 -3.25 23.02 -13.66
CA GLU A 130 -4.18 23.05 -14.80
C GLU A 130 -4.17 21.73 -15.58
N VAL A 131 -3.00 21.18 -15.87
CA VAL A 131 -2.85 19.88 -16.59
C VAL A 131 -3.44 18.75 -15.76
N SER A 132 -3.23 18.73 -14.43
CA SER A 132 -3.83 17.75 -13.53
C SER A 132 -5.35 17.82 -13.59
N ILE A 133 -5.94 19.00 -13.45
CA ILE A 133 -7.40 19.17 -13.49
C ILE A 133 -7.98 18.85 -14.87
N GLN A 134 -7.33 19.27 -15.96
CA GLN A 134 -7.76 18.93 -17.33
C GLN A 134 -7.73 17.41 -17.55
N THR A 135 -6.74 16.73 -17.01
CA THR A 135 -6.63 15.27 -17.07
C THR A 135 -7.76 14.61 -16.28
N GLN A 136 -8.04 15.06 -15.06
CA GLN A 136 -9.14 14.55 -14.24
C GLN A 136 -10.51 14.83 -14.88
N ARG A 137 -10.67 15.97 -15.55
CA ARG A 137 -11.87 16.25 -16.38
C ARG A 137 -12.00 15.29 -17.57
N ALA A 138 -10.88 14.95 -18.21
CA ALA A 138 -10.86 13.95 -19.29
C ALA A 138 -11.15 12.52 -18.80
N ILE A 139 -10.68 12.18 -17.59
CA ILE A 139 -11.02 10.95 -16.88
C ILE A 139 -12.51 10.93 -16.54
N ASN A 140 -13.11 12.09 -16.32
CA ASN A 140 -14.51 12.27 -15.95
C ASN A 140 -14.87 11.57 -14.63
N SER A 141 -13.98 11.70 -13.62
CA SER A 141 -14.23 11.22 -12.26
C SER A 141 -15.31 12.06 -11.55
N ASP A 142 -15.90 11.53 -10.50
CA ASP A 142 -16.89 12.28 -9.69
C ASP A 142 -16.23 13.31 -8.78
N ILE A 143 -15.06 12.95 -8.25
CA ILE A 143 -14.30 13.76 -7.29
C ILE A 143 -12.88 13.93 -7.83
N MET A 144 -12.48 15.18 -8.00
CA MET A 144 -11.12 15.58 -8.38
C MET A 144 -10.33 16.03 -7.15
N MET A 145 -9.02 15.80 -7.15
CA MET A 145 -8.10 16.30 -6.14
C MET A 145 -7.26 17.46 -6.69
N VAL A 146 -7.00 18.47 -5.87
CA VAL A 146 -6.03 19.52 -6.23
C VAL A 146 -4.62 18.94 -6.32
N LEU A 147 -3.75 19.52 -7.17
CA LEU A 147 -2.34 19.17 -7.17
C LEU A 147 -1.69 19.70 -5.89
N ASP A 148 -0.86 18.87 -5.25
CA ASP A 148 -0.17 19.16 -4.01
C ASP A 148 1.33 18.81 -4.08
N GLN A 149 2.13 19.41 -3.23
CA GLN A 149 3.51 19.03 -3.04
C GLN A 149 3.66 18.18 -1.78
N CYS A 150 3.75 16.86 -1.97
CA CYS A 150 4.09 15.93 -0.89
C CYS A 150 5.60 15.99 -0.59
N ILE A 151 5.93 15.95 0.70
CA ILE A 151 7.31 15.89 1.21
C ILE A 151 7.38 14.85 2.33
N PRO A 152 8.58 14.36 2.71
CA PRO A 152 8.72 13.52 3.90
C PRO A 152 8.19 14.22 5.15
N SER A 153 7.47 13.51 6.01
CA SER A 153 6.92 14.04 7.27
C SER A 153 8.01 14.55 8.24
N THR A 154 9.24 14.02 8.07
CA THR A 154 10.45 14.39 8.84
C THR A 154 11.19 15.60 8.28
N SER A 155 10.68 16.25 7.22
CA SER A 155 11.32 17.42 6.61
C SER A 155 11.41 18.59 7.59
N PRO A 156 12.46 19.45 7.51
CA PRO A 156 12.56 20.65 8.34
C PRO A 156 11.35 21.59 8.18
N HIS A 157 10.99 22.34 9.24
CA HIS A 157 9.84 23.24 9.27
C HIS A 157 9.81 24.22 8.10
N ALA A 158 10.94 24.87 7.76
CA ALA A 158 11.00 25.80 6.64
C ALA A 158 10.68 25.16 5.28
N GLN A 159 11.11 23.91 5.08
CA GLN A 159 10.78 23.14 3.87
C GLN A 159 9.30 22.75 3.86
N ALA A 160 8.77 22.32 5.01
CA ALA A 160 7.35 22.00 5.17
C ALA A 160 6.45 23.21 4.92
N LEU A 161 6.84 24.38 5.42
CA LEU A 161 6.16 25.65 5.17
C LEU A 161 6.15 26.00 3.66
N ALA A 162 7.30 25.94 3.00
CA ALA A 162 7.40 26.26 1.57
C ALA A 162 6.54 25.31 0.70
N ALA A 163 6.56 24.00 0.99
CA ALA A 163 5.74 23.00 0.29
C ALA A 163 4.23 23.22 0.54
N MET A 164 3.86 23.53 1.75
CA MET A 164 2.47 23.85 2.12
C MET A 164 1.97 25.09 1.38
N GLU A 165 2.74 26.16 1.36
CA GLU A 165 2.39 27.40 0.67
C GLU A 165 2.29 27.20 -0.85
N LEU A 166 3.18 26.41 -1.44
CA LEU A 166 3.10 26.03 -2.86
C LEU A 166 1.81 25.23 -3.12
N THR A 167 1.47 24.30 -2.25
CA THR A 167 0.21 23.55 -2.33
C THR A 167 -1.01 24.47 -2.29
N HIS A 168 -1.01 25.51 -1.44
CA HIS A 168 -2.11 26.51 -1.39
C HIS A 168 -2.24 27.29 -2.70
N ARG A 169 -1.13 27.73 -3.29
CA ARG A 169 -1.15 28.41 -4.60
C ARG A 169 -1.63 27.49 -5.72
N TRP A 170 -1.20 26.22 -5.70
CA TRP A 170 -1.66 25.21 -6.64
C TRP A 170 -3.14 24.84 -6.44
N ALA A 171 -3.61 24.79 -5.19
CA ALA A 171 -5.03 24.58 -4.89
C ALA A 171 -5.90 25.69 -5.48
N LYS A 172 -5.47 26.98 -5.37
CA LYS A 172 -6.14 28.11 -6.00
C LYS A 172 -6.19 27.98 -7.52
N ARG A 173 -5.06 27.62 -8.16
CA ARG A 173 -4.99 27.40 -9.62
C ARG A 173 -5.86 26.22 -10.06
N SER A 174 -5.87 25.11 -9.30
CA SER A 174 -6.74 23.95 -9.54
C SER A 174 -8.21 24.35 -9.49
N LEU A 175 -8.59 25.15 -8.49
CA LEU A 175 -9.98 25.62 -8.32
C LEU A 175 -10.41 26.52 -9.49
N ILE A 176 -9.51 27.36 -10.03
CA ILE A 176 -9.76 28.17 -11.23
C ILE A 176 -9.88 27.24 -12.46
N ALA A 177 -8.98 26.27 -12.62
CA ALA A 177 -8.96 25.35 -13.76
C ALA A 177 -10.15 24.39 -13.80
N ARG A 178 -10.88 24.22 -12.68
CA ARG A 178 -12.13 23.45 -12.64
C ARG A 178 -13.20 24.07 -13.54
N GLU A 179 -13.21 25.40 -13.67
CA GLU A 179 -14.23 26.14 -14.42
C GLU A 179 -15.66 25.75 -14.00
N ASP A 180 -16.54 25.47 -14.95
CA ASP A 180 -17.94 25.07 -14.76
C ASP A 180 -18.14 23.55 -14.63
N SER A 181 -17.06 22.77 -14.53
CA SER A 181 -17.17 21.29 -14.39
C SER A 181 -18.14 20.91 -13.24
N PRO A 182 -19.05 19.95 -13.49
CA PRO A 182 -19.97 19.46 -12.46
C PRO A 182 -19.26 18.57 -11.41
N GLN A 183 -18.03 18.13 -11.69
CA GLN A 183 -17.24 17.31 -10.80
C GLN A 183 -16.92 18.05 -9.50
N SER A 184 -16.95 17.35 -8.39
CA SER A 184 -16.53 17.87 -7.08
C SER A 184 -15.02 17.97 -6.99
N MET A 185 -14.52 18.85 -6.13
CA MET A 185 -13.08 19.03 -5.94
C MET A 185 -12.73 19.10 -4.46
N PHE A 186 -11.72 18.29 -4.05
CA PHE A 186 -11.19 18.30 -2.69
C PHE A 186 -9.84 19.01 -2.63
N ALA A 187 -9.66 19.82 -1.59
CA ALA A 187 -8.35 20.37 -1.23
C ALA A 187 -7.55 19.36 -0.39
N ILE A 188 -6.21 19.54 -0.39
CA ILE A 188 -5.29 18.67 0.37
C ILE A 188 -4.57 19.51 1.42
N VAL A 189 -4.84 19.23 2.70
CA VAL A 189 -4.17 19.85 3.84
C VAL A 189 -2.78 19.24 3.98
N GLN A 190 -1.75 20.08 3.87
CA GLN A 190 -0.35 19.73 4.06
C GLN A 190 0.20 20.34 5.35
N GLY A 191 1.49 20.15 5.66
CA GLY A 191 2.15 20.73 6.84
C GLY A 191 3.04 19.75 7.62
N ALA A 192 3.37 18.58 7.02
CA ALA A 192 4.17 17.53 7.66
C ALA A 192 3.67 17.24 9.10
N CYS A 193 4.57 17.06 10.07
CA CYS A 193 4.25 16.88 11.48
C CYS A 193 4.45 18.18 12.29
N TYR A 194 3.90 19.31 11.78
CA TYR A 194 3.94 20.61 12.45
C TYR A 194 2.53 21.13 12.70
N ALA A 195 2.20 21.37 13.97
CA ALA A 195 0.85 21.75 14.40
C ALA A 195 0.39 23.10 13.85
N ASP A 196 1.29 24.09 13.85
CA ASP A 196 1.07 25.42 13.29
C ASP A 196 0.77 25.38 11.79
N LEU A 197 1.55 24.58 11.03
CA LEU A 197 1.38 24.44 9.59
C LEU A 197 0.09 23.70 9.24
N ARG A 198 -0.25 22.61 9.95
CA ARG A 198 -1.52 21.87 9.75
C ARG A 198 -2.72 22.78 10.00
N LYS A 199 -2.70 23.56 11.08
CA LYS A 199 -3.72 24.55 11.37
C LYS A 199 -3.84 25.59 10.25
N GLN A 200 -2.72 26.24 9.90
CA GLN A 200 -2.68 27.26 8.84
C GLN A 200 -3.21 26.69 7.51
N SER A 201 -2.79 25.47 7.14
CA SER A 201 -3.23 24.85 5.89
C SER A 201 -4.74 24.61 5.88
N ALA A 202 -5.30 24.04 6.95
CA ALA A 202 -6.72 23.80 7.07
C ALA A 202 -7.53 25.12 6.99
N GLU A 203 -7.10 26.16 7.72
CA GLU A 203 -7.77 27.46 7.74
C GLU A 203 -7.70 28.17 6.38
N VAL A 204 -6.54 28.21 5.72
CA VAL A 204 -6.37 28.84 4.41
C VAL A 204 -7.24 28.15 3.36
N LEU A 205 -7.20 26.83 3.29
CA LEU A 205 -7.95 26.07 2.29
C LEU A 205 -9.46 26.12 2.53
N SER A 206 -9.90 26.11 3.80
CA SER A 206 -11.32 26.19 4.14
C SER A 206 -11.95 27.55 3.80
N ASN A 207 -11.14 28.62 3.77
CA ASN A 207 -11.57 29.96 3.43
C ASN A 207 -11.35 30.29 1.94
N LEU A 208 -10.63 29.44 1.19
CA LEU A 208 -10.32 29.72 -0.21
C LEU A 208 -11.55 29.54 -1.10
N GLN A 209 -11.96 30.62 -1.76
CA GLN A 209 -13.07 30.66 -2.70
C GLN A 209 -12.72 31.46 -3.95
N ILE A 210 -13.25 31.04 -5.09
CA ILE A 210 -13.18 31.75 -6.37
C ILE A 210 -14.63 32.00 -6.84
N GLY A 211 -15.01 33.25 -6.96
CA GLY A 211 -16.39 33.62 -7.34
C GLY A 211 -17.47 33.08 -6.37
N GLY A 212 -17.15 32.96 -5.08
CA GLY A 212 -18.05 32.41 -4.06
C GLY A 212 -18.12 30.86 -4.04
N VAL A 213 -17.29 30.17 -4.82
CA VAL A 213 -17.22 28.71 -4.89
C VAL A 213 -15.93 28.22 -4.25
N GLY A 214 -16.02 27.38 -3.22
CA GLY A 214 -14.91 26.74 -2.54
C GLY A 214 -14.76 25.27 -2.92
N PHE A 215 -14.09 24.52 -2.04
CA PHE A 215 -13.93 23.08 -2.17
C PHE A 215 -15.14 22.31 -1.65
N ASP A 216 -15.36 21.13 -2.19
CA ASP A 216 -16.48 20.25 -1.85
C ASP A 216 -16.12 19.24 -0.74
N GLY A 217 -14.83 19.14 -0.39
CA GLY A 217 -14.31 18.29 0.68
C GLY A 217 -12.82 18.58 0.92
N TYR A 218 -12.26 17.91 1.93
CA TYR A 218 -10.86 18.11 2.34
C TYR A 218 -10.17 16.80 2.60
N ALA A 219 -8.96 16.65 2.06
CA ALA A 219 -8.09 15.54 2.36
C ALA A 219 -6.99 15.96 3.35
N VAL A 220 -6.61 15.04 4.22
CA VAL A 220 -5.40 15.12 5.04
C VAL A 220 -4.31 14.36 4.31
N GLY A 221 -3.36 15.11 3.72
CA GLY A 221 -2.24 14.58 2.97
C GLY A 221 -0.92 14.70 3.73
N GLY A 222 0.18 14.18 3.16
CA GLY A 222 1.52 14.26 3.72
C GLY A 222 1.68 13.54 5.07
N LEU A 223 0.90 12.50 5.30
CA LEU A 223 1.04 11.50 6.35
C LEU A 223 1.23 10.12 5.70
N ALA A 224 1.71 9.11 6.48
CA ALA A 224 2.21 7.81 5.98
C ALA A 224 3.45 7.95 5.06
N VAL A 225 4.28 8.97 5.30
CA VAL A 225 5.50 9.28 4.54
C VAL A 225 6.74 9.43 5.43
N GLY A 226 6.77 8.71 6.58
CA GLY A 226 7.95 8.62 7.46
C GLY A 226 7.70 8.91 8.95
N GLU A 227 6.52 9.36 9.34
CA GLU A 227 6.14 9.57 10.74
C GLU A 227 5.82 8.27 11.46
N SER A 228 5.83 8.32 12.78
CA SER A 228 5.33 7.24 13.65
C SER A 228 3.81 7.12 13.58
N LYS A 229 3.28 5.97 14.03
CA LYS A 229 1.84 5.75 14.10
C LYS A 229 1.14 6.79 15.00
N SER A 230 1.71 7.09 16.16
CA SER A 230 1.16 8.09 17.09
C SER A 230 1.13 9.49 16.48
N GLU A 231 2.22 9.92 15.83
CA GLU A 231 2.25 11.21 15.13
C GLU A 231 1.18 11.28 14.05
N ARG A 232 1.03 10.22 13.24
CA ARG A 232 -0.03 10.18 12.22
C ARG A 232 -1.42 10.35 12.83
N GLU A 233 -1.69 9.66 13.92
CA GLU A 233 -2.97 9.76 14.64
C GLU A 233 -3.20 11.17 15.19
N ASP A 234 -2.22 11.75 15.87
CA ASP A 234 -2.28 13.08 16.49
C ASP A 234 -2.46 14.18 15.43
N PHE A 235 -1.69 14.15 14.35
CA PHE A 235 -1.79 15.14 13.28
C PHE A 235 -3.03 14.97 12.41
N THR A 236 -3.58 13.76 12.30
CA THR A 236 -4.90 13.53 11.70
C THR A 236 -5.99 14.20 12.55
N GLU A 237 -6.01 13.96 13.85
CA GLU A 237 -6.98 14.57 14.77
C GLU A 237 -6.89 16.10 14.77
N LEU A 238 -5.65 16.61 14.81
CA LEU A 238 -5.41 18.05 14.75
C LEU A 238 -5.96 18.68 13.46
N ALA A 239 -5.63 18.12 12.29
CA ALA A 239 -6.12 18.62 11.02
C ALA A 239 -7.65 18.61 10.97
N VAL A 240 -8.27 17.49 11.37
CA VAL A 240 -9.73 17.35 11.43
C VAL A 240 -10.39 18.42 12.30
N SER A 241 -9.74 18.85 13.39
CA SER A 241 -10.30 19.85 14.31
C SER A 241 -10.52 21.22 13.68
N TYR A 242 -9.77 21.53 12.63
CA TYR A 242 -9.87 22.80 11.88
C TYR A 242 -10.69 22.70 10.59
N LEU A 243 -11.11 21.50 10.19
CA LEU A 243 -11.86 21.28 8.95
C LEU A 243 -13.37 21.47 9.15
N PRO A 244 -14.10 21.92 8.13
CA PRO A 244 -15.56 22.07 8.18
C PRO A 244 -16.25 20.75 8.54
N LYS A 245 -17.29 20.85 9.39
CA LYS A 245 -18.06 19.67 9.82
C LYS A 245 -19.07 19.20 8.78
N ASN A 246 -19.51 20.10 7.91
CA ASN A 246 -20.54 19.87 6.89
C ASN A 246 -19.97 19.44 5.54
N LEU A 247 -18.72 18.98 5.49
CA LEU A 247 -18.06 18.49 4.28
C LEU A 247 -17.30 17.19 4.58
N PRO A 248 -17.10 16.31 3.59
CA PRO A 248 -16.37 15.06 3.78
C PRO A 248 -14.88 15.30 4.01
N ARG A 249 -14.28 14.38 4.81
CA ARG A 249 -12.86 14.37 5.17
C ARG A 249 -12.23 13.08 4.75
N TYR A 250 -11.13 13.17 4.04
CA TYR A 250 -10.44 12.03 3.45
C TYR A 250 -9.01 11.93 3.98
N LEU A 251 -8.60 10.77 4.49
CA LEU A 251 -7.22 10.47 4.87
C LEU A 251 -6.56 9.66 3.77
N MET A 252 -5.59 10.27 3.09
CA MET A 252 -4.98 9.74 1.87
C MET A 252 -3.96 8.64 2.16
N GLY A 253 -4.06 7.51 1.45
CA GLY A 253 -3.06 6.43 1.42
C GLY A 253 -2.91 5.65 2.73
N VAL A 254 -3.78 5.85 3.71
CA VAL A 254 -3.76 5.18 5.01
C VAL A 254 -4.85 4.12 5.07
N GLY A 255 -4.47 2.89 5.42
CA GLY A 255 -5.49 1.87 5.35
C GLY A 255 -5.14 0.48 5.84
N THR A 256 -4.34 0.28 6.90
CA THR A 256 -4.50 -0.96 7.65
C THR A 256 -5.85 -0.95 8.39
N PRO A 257 -6.50 -2.10 8.63
CA PRO A 257 -7.80 -2.11 9.29
C PRO A 257 -7.84 -1.34 10.63
N ILE A 258 -6.78 -1.45 11.42
CA ILE A 258 -6.66 -0.70 12.68
C ILE A 258 -6.47 0.80 12.45
N ASP A 259 -5.68 1.23 11.45
CA ASP A 259 -5.49 2.64 11.14
C ASP A 259 -6.80 3.30 10.66
N ILE A 260 -7.62 2.57 9.90
CA ILE A 260 -8.96 3.02 9.51
C ILE A 260 -9.85 3.25 10.73
N LEU A 261 -9.92 2.28 11.64
CA LEU A 261 -10.74 2.39 12.84
C LEU A 261 -10.30 3.58 13.72
N GLU A 262 -8.98 3.76 13.92
CA GLU A 262 -8.38 4.88 14.65
C GLU A 262 -8.68 6.22 13.99
N ALA A 263 -8.62 6.30 12.67
CA ALA A 263 -8.88 7.55 11.95
C ALA A 263 -10.39 7.88 11.89
N VAL A 264 -11.29 6.89 11.81
CA VAL A 264 -12.74 7.11 11.97
C VAL A 264 -13.05 7.67 13.35
N HIS A 265 -12.43 7.14 14.41
CA HIS A 265 -12.57 7.67 15.76
C HIS A 265 -12.19 9.15 15.86
N ARG A 266 -11.26 9.60 15.02
CA ARG A 266 -10.79 10.99 14.91
C ARG A 266 -11.57 11.85 13.90
N GLY A 267 -12.59 11.29 13.24
CA GLY A 267 -13.54 12.03 12.39
C GLY A 267 -13.20 12.04 10.90
N ILE A 268 -12.48 11.04 10.39
CA ILE A 268 -12.26 10.80 8.96
C ILE A 268 -13.41 9.98 8.38
N ASP A 269 -13.81 10.30 7.16
CA ASP A 269 -14.93 9.69 6.44
C ASP A 269 -14.51 8.76 5.31
N MET A 270 -13.37 9.04 4.67
CA MET A 270 -12.96 8.37 3.42
C MET A 270 -11.52 7.90 3.51
N PHE A 271 -11.26 6.72 2.93
CA PHE A 271 -9.96 6.05 2.96
C PHE A 271 -9.65 5.41 1.62
N ASP A 272 -8.38 5.38 1.26
CA ASP A 272 -7.84 4.53 0.19
C ASP A 272 -6.56 3.85 0.66
N CYS A 273 -6.30 2.67 0.12
CA CYS A 273 -5.01 2.01 0.31
C CYS A 273 -4.84 0.86 -0.69
N ILE A 274 -3.61 0.61 -1.11
CA ILE A 274 -3.27 -0.54 -1.96
C ILE A 274 -3.13 -1.84 -1.17
N LEU A 275 -3.07 -1.79 0.16
CA LEU A 275 -2.74 -2.93 1.02
C LEU A 275 -3.63 -4.16 0.82
N PRO A 276 -4.97 -4.07 0.68
CA PRO A 276 -5.78 -5.27 0.52
C PRO A 276 -5.34 -6.14 -0.65
N SER A 277 -5.06 -5.52 -1.81
CA SER A 277 -4.56 -6.22 -2.99
C SER A 277 -3.07 -6.55 -2.91
N GLN A 278 -2.23 -5.62 -2.45
CA GLN A 278 -0.78 -5.81 -2.36
C GLN A 278 -0.41 -6.93 -1.38
N LEU A 279 -1.04 -6.97 -0.21
CA LEU A 279 -0.81 -8.01 0.79
C LEU A 279 -1.35 -9.37 0.33
N ALA A 280 -2.47 -9.39 -0.39
CA ALA A 280 -3.01 -10.61 -1.00
C ALA A 280 -2.01 -11.23 -1.99
N GLN A 281 -1.34 -10.43 -2.81
CA GLN A 281 -0.27 -10.90 -3.70
C GLN A 281 0.87 -11.61 -2.94
N ARG A 282 1.13 -11.16 -1.71
CA ARG A 282 2.14 -11.76 -0.82
C ARG A 282 1.60 -12.92 0.02
N GLY A 283 0.32 -13.28 -0.16
CA GLY A 283 -0.34 -14.35 0.58
C GLY A 283 -0.83 -13.96 1.97
N THR A 284 -1.02 -12.67 2.23
CA THR A 284 -1.57 -12.17 3.50
C THR A 284 -3.09 -11.96 3.38
N ALA A 285 -3.85 -12.54 4.30
CA ALA A 285 -5.29 -12.37 4.44
C ALA A 285 -5.65 -11.78 5.81
N PHE A 286 -6.64 -10.89 5.84
CA PHE A 286 -7.24 -10.37 7.06
C PHE A 286 -8.46 -11.21 7.43
N THR A 287 -8.53 -11.72 8.65
CA THR A 287 -9.63 -12.58 9.09
C THR A 287 -10.14 -12.17 10.48
N SER A 288 -11.28 -12.73 10.89
CA SER A 288 -11.82 -12.58 12.25
C SER A 288 -10.90 -13.17 13.34
N LYS A 289 -9.96 -14.05 12.95
CA LYS A 289 -8.97 -14.69 13.83
C LYS A 289 -7.59 -14.09 13.75
N GLY A 290 -7.48 -12.88 13.19
CA GLY A 290 -6.23 -12.19 13.00
C GLY A 290 -5.70 -12.27 11.57
N LYS A 291 -4.49 -11.77 11.37
CA LYS A 291 -3.85 -11.66 10.07
C LYS A 291 -3.07 -12.94 9.73
N LEU A 292 -3.53 -13.68 8.70
CA LEU A 292 -2.91 -14.92 8.24
C LEU A 292 -1.83 -14.66 7.18
N GLN A 293 -0.72 -15.41 7.25
CA GLN A 293 0.29 -15.45 6.20
C GLN A 293 0.31 -16.84 5.54
N LEU A 294 -0.42 -16.97 4.43
CA LEU A 294 -0.66 -18.24 3.75
C LEU A 294 0.59 -18.91 3.13
N ARG A 295 1.73 -18.21 3.04
CA ARG A 295 3.01 -18.84 2.66
C ARG A 295 3.55 -19.81 3.70
N ARG A 296 3.06 -19.77 4.95
CA ARG A 296 3.50 -20.63 6.05
C ARG A 296 3.06 -22.08 5.81
N SER A 297 3.97 -23.02 6.05
CA SER A 297 3.75 -24.45 5.84
C SER A 297 2.66 -25.07 6.73
N VAL A 298 2.30 -24.41 7.82
CA VAL A 298 1.21 -24.82 8.72
C VAL A 298 -0.13 -24.96 8.00
N TYR A 299 -0.34 -24.22 6.91
CA TYR A 299 -1.59 -24.28 6.13
C TYR A 299 -1.61 -25.35 5.06
N LYS A 300 -0.49 -26.06 4.81
CA LYS A 300 -0.35 -27.04 3.73
C LYS A 300 -1.43 -28.12 3.71
N PHE A 301 -1.92 -28.50 4.89
CA PHE A 301 -2.91 -29.57 5.04
C PHE A 301 -4.22 -29.06 5.66
N SER A 302 -4.44 -27.76 5.76
CA SER A 302 -5.64 -27.21 6.36
C SER A 302 -6.82 -27.25 5.39
N GLU A 303 -7.81 -28.04 5.69
CA GLU A 303 -9.06 -28.14 4.93
C GLU A 303 -10.05 -26.99 5.26
N GLU A 304 -9.73 -26.20 6.27
CA GLU A 304 -10.57 -25.10 6.72
C GLU A 304 -10.65 -23.99 5.69
N LYS A 305 -11.78 -23.27 5.70
CA LYS A 305 -11.95 -22.02 4.95
C LYS A 305 -11.06 -20.91 5.52
N LEU A 306 -10.79 -19.88 4.71
CA LEU A 306 -9.86 -18.80 5.04
C LEU A 306 -10.27 -18.03 6.32
N ASP A 307 -11.54 -17.68 6.45
CA ASP A 307 -12.12 -17.00 7.61
C ASP A 307 -13.46 -17.65 7.96
N PRO A 308 -13.63 -18.17 9.19
CA PRO A 308 -14.88 -18.84 9.61
C PRO A 308 -16.11 -17.94 9.55
N ASP A 309 -15.94 -16.63 9.74
CA ASP A 309 -17.03 -15.65 9.78
C ASP A 309 -17.25 -14.95 8.43
N CYS A 310 -16.52 -15.33 7.39
CA CYS A 310 -16.63 -14.73 6.07
C CYS A 310 -17.47 -15.58 5.11
N VAL A 311 -18.37 -14.91 4.39
CA VAL A 311 -19.29 -15.51 3.41
C VAL A 311 -18.89 -15.23 1.96
N CYS A 312 -17.72 -14.64 1.70
CA CYS A 312 -17.28 -14.37 0.33
C CYS A 312 -17.06 -15.66 -0.46
N SER A 313 -17.05 -15.57 -1.78
CA SER A 313 -16.89 -16.73 -2.67
C SER A 313 -15.57 -17.48 -2.42
N THR A 314 -14.49 -16.79 -2.03
CA THR A 314 -13.24 -17.45 -1.66
C THR A 314 -13.42 -18.36 -0.45
N CYS A 315 -14.02 -17.86 0.64
CA CYS A 315 -14.25 -18.63 1.86
C CYS A 315 -15.32 -19.73 1.69
N ALA A 316 -16.27 -19.54 0.78
CA ALA A 316 -17.31 -20.52 0.51
C ALA A 316 -16.81 -21.76 -0.23
N VAL A 317 -15.74 -21.62 -1.04
CA VAL A 317 -15.34 -22.65 -2.00
C VAL A 317 -13.94 -23.24 -1.69
N TYR A 318 -13.00 -22.42 -1.21
CA TYR A 318 -11.58 -22.80 -1.18
C TYR A 318 -11.04 -22.98 0.24
N SER A 319 -10.24 -24.03 0.43
CA SER A 319 -9.53 -24.29 1.69
C SER A 319 -8.26 -23.46 1.82
N LYS A 320 -7.78 -23.27 3.06
CA LYS A 320 -6.48 -22.65 3.35
C LYS A 320 -5.35 -23.43 2.63
N ALA A 321 -5.43 -24.77 2.53
CA ALA A 321 -4.44 -25.58 1.84
C ALA A 321 -4.33 -25.26 0.35
N TYR A 322 -5.47 -25.10 -0.34
CA TYR A 322 -5.45 -24.72 -1.76
C TYR A 322 -4.91 -23.31 -1.97
N LEU A 323 -5.34 -22.35 -1.14
CA LEU A 323 -4.83 -20.98 -1.19
C LEU A 323 -3.32 -20.92 -0.86
N HIS A 324 -2.85 -21.70 0.12
CA HIS A 324 -1.44 -21.87 0.39
C HIS A 324 -0.67 -22.37 -0.85
N HIS A 325 -1.19 -23.41 -1.53
CA HIS A 325 -0.61 -23.93 -2.76
C HIS A 325 -0.49 -22.84 -3.83
N LEU A 326 -1.58 -22.12 -4.14
CA LEU A 326 -1.58 -21.06 -5.14
C LEU A 326 -0.59 -19.92 -4.82
N VAL A 327 -0.46 -19.56 -3.55
CA VAL A 327 0.50 -18.54 -3.10
C VAL A 327 1.95 -19.04 -3.23
N LYS A 328 2.20 -20.31 -2.94
CA LYS A 328 3.54 -20.92 -3.06
C LYS A 328 3.99 -21.08 -4.50
N THR A 329 3.07 -21.33 -5.40
CA THR A 329 3.31 -21.48 -6.85
C THR A 329 3.18 -20.15 -7.60
N GLU A 330 2.88 -19.07 -6.87
CA GLU A 330 2.74 -17.70 -7.41
C GLU A 330 1.66 -17.55 -8.49
N GLU A 331 0.61 -18.40 -8.39
CA GLU A 331 -0.52 -18.36 -9.32
C GLU A 331 -1.35 -17.08 -9.12
N VAL A 332 -1.69 -16.43 -10.25
CA VAL A 332 -2.49 -15.19 -10.26
C VAL A 332 -3.86 -15.41 -9.63
N LEU A 333 -4.42 -16.61 -9.75
CA LEU A 333 -5.68 -16.98 -9.11
C LEU A 333 -5.62 -16.86 -7.59
N GLY A 334 -4.49 -17.22 -6.97
CA GLY A 334 -4.28 -17.05 -5.53
C GLY A 334 -4.37 -15.58 -5.11
N TRP A 335 -3.73 -14.69 -5.89
CA TRP A 335 -3.84 -13.25 -5.67
C TRP A 335 -5.29 -12.76 -5.80
N HIS A 336 -5.98 -13.15 -6.88
CA HIS A 336 -7.39 -12.79 -7.09
C HIS A 336 -8.27 -13.18 -5.90
N LEU A 337 -8.22 -14.45 -5.49
CA LEU A 337 -9.08 -15.00 -4.44
C LEU A 337 -8.82 -14.36 -3.06
N ILE A 338 -7.55 -14.17 -2.70
CA ILE A 338 -7.19 -13.55 -1.43
C ILE A 338 -7.52 -12.05 -1.44
N ALA A 339 -7.30 -11.35 -2.56
CA ALA A 339 -7.67 -9.94 -2.68
C ALA A 339 -9.19 -9.73 -2.59
N LEU A 340 -9.99 -10.58 -3.23
CA LEU A 340 -11.44 -10.57 -3.12
C LEU A 340 -11.89 -10.74 -1.66
N HIS A 341 -11.29 -11.69 -0.93
CA HIS A 341 -11.54 -11.87 0.49
C HIS A 341 -11.15 -10.63 1.30
N ASN A 342 -9.96 -10.07 1.07
CA ASN A 342 -9.50 -8.88 1.79
C ASN A 342 -10.42 -7.67 1.54
N PHE A 343 -10.88 -7.45 0.30
CA PHE A 343 -11.86 -6.39 0.02
C PHE A 343 -13.20 -6.65 0.73
N THR A 344 -13.66 -7.90 0.79
CA THR A 344 -14.86 -8.27 1.56
C THR A 344 -14.68 -7.92 3.04
N PHE A 345 -13.52 -8.23 3.62
CA PHE A 345 -13.18 -7.89 5.00
C PHE A 345 -13.21 -6.37 5.23
N TYR A 346 -12.57 -5.58 4.38
CA TYR A 346 -12.54 -4.12 4.49
C TYR A 346 -13.92 -3.50 4.38
N HIS A 347 -14.73 -3.91 3.40
CA HIS A 347 -16.07 -3.38 3.25
C HIS A 347 -17.02 -3.83 4.38
N ARG A 348 -16.84 -5.04 4.92
CA ARG A 348 -17.55 -5.48 6.13
C ARG A 348 -17.18 -4.59 7.31
N LEU A 349 -15.91 -4.36 7.56
CA LEU A 349 -15.43 -3.46 8.62
C LEU A 349 -16.06 -2.06 8.49
N MET A 350 -16.08 -1.49 7.29
CA MET A 350 -16.66 -0.16 7.07
C MET A 350 -18.17 -0.14 7.37
N ARG A 351 -18.92 -1.19 7.00
CA ARG A 351 -20.35 -1.31 7.35
C ARG A 351 -20.55 -1.43 8.84
N GLU A 352 -19.84 -2.31 9.52
CA GLU A 352 -19.92 -2.49 10.97
C GLU A 352 -19.62 -1.18 11.72
N ILE A 353 -18.59 -0.44 11.30
CA ILE A 353 -18.27 0.89 11.85
C ILE A 353 -19.44 1.84 11.64
N ARG A 354 -19.98 1.95 10.42
CA ARG A 354 -21.12 2.83 10.14
C ARG A 354 -22.36 2.46 10.96
N GLU A 355 -22.71 1.19 11.00
CA GLU A 355 -23.86 0.67 11.77
C GLU A 355 -23.72 0.98 13.26
N SER A 356 -22.53 0.82 13.83
CA SER A 356 -22.26 1.14 15.24
C SER A 356 -22.38 2.64 15.54
N ILE A 357 -22.00 3.52 14.60
CA ILE A 357 -22.20 4.97 14.72
C ILE A 357 -23.70 5.31 14.69
N LEU A 358 -24.43 4.77 13.72
CA LEU A 358 -25.88 5.00 13.59
C LEU A 358 -26.67 4.48 14.80
N ALA A 359 -26.23 3.36 15.39
CA ALA A 359 -26.80 2.79 16.60
C ALA A 359 -26.39 3.51 17.91
N GLY A 360 -25.47 4.49 17.84
CA GLY A 360 -24.98 5.23 19.01
C GLY A 360 -24.07 4.44 19.97
N ASN A 361 -23.52 3.29 19.52
CA ASN A 361 -22.67 2.41 20.34
C ASN A 361 -21.22 2.27 19.83
N PHE A 362 -20.79 3.20 18.97
CA PHE A 362 -19.47 3.14 18.33
C PHE A 362 -18.29 3.02 19.31
N LEU A 363 -18.33 3.66 20.48
CA LEU A 363 -17.20 3.56 21.42
C LEU A 363 -17.00 2.14 21.96
N ASN A 364 -18.08 1.41 22.24
CA ASN A 364 -17.98 0.01 22.66
C ASN A 364 -17.42 -0.86 21.51
N TYR A 365 -17.98 -0.70 20.30
CA TYR A 365 -17.49 -1.36 19.11
C TYR A 365 -15.99 -1.07 18.87
N TYR A 366 -15.58 0.21 18.99
CA TYR A 366 -14.20 0.64 18.83
C TYR A 366 -13.25 -0.06 19.82
N GLN A 367 -13.63 -0.12 21.11
CA GLN A 367 -12.79 -0.75 22.14
C GLN A 367 -12.60 -2.25 21.89
N GLU A 368 -13.66 -2.96 21.53
CA GLU A 368 -13.61 -4.39 21.22
C GLU A 368 -12.83 -4.65 19.92
N LYS A 369 -13.22 -3.96 18.85
CA LYS A 369 -12.65 -4.17 17.51
C LYS A 369 -11.17 -3.79 17.42
N ARG A 370 -10.76 -2.76 18.16
CA ARG A 370 -9.35 -2.36 18.26
C ARG A 370 -8.47 -3.49 18.77
N GLN A 371 -8.93 -4.28 19.72
CA GLN A 371 -8.18 -5.43 20.24
C GLN A 371 -8.11 -6.57 19.22
N GLU A 372 -9.17 -6.79 18.45
CA GLU A 372 -9.20 -7.82 17.40
C GLU A 372 -8.27 -7.48 16.24
N LEU A 373 -8.31 -6.24 15.73
CA LEU A 373 -7.59 -5.83 14.52
C LEU A 373 -6.06 -5.79 14.65
N VAL A 374 -5.52 -5.81 15.86
CA VAL A 374 -4.06 -5.88 16.10
C VAL A 374 -3.54 -7.30 16.22
N LYS A 375 -4.43 -8.30 16.28
CA LYS A 375 -4.03 -9.69 16.42
C LYS A 375 -3.40 -10.22 15.14
N ASP A 376 -2.33 -10.99 15.33
CA ASP A 376 -1.81 -11.90 14.32
C ASP A 376 -2.58 -13.23 14.41
N ASP A 377 -2.23 -14.19 13.57
CA ASP A 377 -2.82 -15.53 13.49
C ASP A 377 -2.95 -16.21 14.86
N GLU A 378 -4.14 -16.17 15.46
CA GLU A 378 -4.39 -16.73 16.79
C GLU A 378 -4.34 -18.26 16.82
N GLU A 379 -4.72 -18.92 15.72
CA GLU A 379 -4.72 -20.39 15.62
C GLU A 379 -3.32 -20.93 15.43
N ASN A 380 -2.45 -20.20 14.76
CA ASN A 380 -1.07 -20.57 14.49
C ASN A 380 -0.13 -19.38 14.77
N PRO A 381 0.04 -19.00 16.03
CA PRO A 381 0.88 -17.85 16.37
C PRO A 381 2.29 -18.05 15.82
N SER A 382 2.84 -16.99 15.20
CA SER A 382 4.25 -16.97 14.86
C SER A 382 5.02 -16.95 16.16
N THR A 383 5.66 -18.06 16.52
CA THR A 383 6.67 -18.01 17.57
C THR A 383 7.71 -17.00 17.09
N PRO A 384 7.97 -15.91 17.78
CA PRO A 384 9.14 -15.13 17.50
C PRO A 384 10.30 -16.11 17.67
N VAL A 385 10.93 -16.52 16.59
CA VAL A 385 12.26 -17.10 16.69
C VAL A 385 13.04 -15.96 17.31
N ALA A 386 13.29 -16.06 18.61
CA ALA A 386 14.24 -15.22 19.28
C ALA A 386 15.56 -15.50 18.55
N LEU A 387 15.81 -14.69 17.51
CA LEU A 387 17.14 -14.62 16.92
C LEU A 387 18.03 -14.34 18.11
N PRO A 388 19.06 -15.19 18.38
CA PRO A 388 20.03 -14.86 19.43
C PRO A 388 20.40 -13.40 19.15
N LYS A 389 20.27 -12.54 20.15
CA LYS A 389 20.77 -11.16 20.02
C LYS A 389 22.22 -11.34 19.63
N ALA A 390 22.52 -11.14 18.35
CA ALA A 390 23.88 -11.16 17.87
C ALA A 390 24.60 -10.15 18.77
N ASP A 391 25.57 -10.66 19.49
CA ASP A 391 26.40 -9.84 20.36
C ASP A 391 26.94 -8.72 19.47
N LYS A 392 26.64 -7.46 19.81
CA LYS A 392 27.02 -6.27 19.04
C LYS A 392 28.54 -6.05 18.97
N ALA A 393 29.33 -7.03 19.41
CA ALA A 393 30.77 -6.94 19.57
C ALA A 393 31.63 -7.71 18.57
N GLU A 394 31.10 -8.55 17.74
CA GLU A 394 31.92 -9.08 16.63
C GLU A 394 31.86 -8.11 15.45
N LYS A 395 32.88 -7.26 15.34
CA LYS A 395 33.21 -6.54 14.12
C LYS A 395 33.25 -7.58 13.00
N ARG A 396 32.20 -7.58 12.13
CA ARG A 396 32.19 -8.43 10.92
C ARG A 396 33.52 -8.26 10.23
N LYS A 397 34.30 -9.35 10.11
CA LYS A 397 35.55 -9.34 9.38
C LYS A 397 35.20 -9.13 7.91
N ARG A 398 35.37 -7.92 7.43
CA ARG A 398 35.32 -7.61 6.01
C ARG A 398 36.64 -7.95 5.36
N LEU A 399 36.57 -8.71 4.26
CA LEU A 399 37.68 -8.97 3.36
C LEU A 399 37.42 -8.24 2.04
N GLY A 400 37.72 -6.95 2.01
CA GLY A 400 37.43 -6.12 0.85
C GLY A 400 35.93 -5.96 0.61
N ASP A 401 35.43 -6.33 -0.57
CA ASP A 401 34.00 -6.28 -0.96
C ASP A 401 33.20 -7.49 -0.45
N TYR A 402 33.76 -8.33 0.41
CA TYR A 402 33.10 -9.54 0.90
C TYR A 402 32.97 -9.56 2.41
N GLU A 403 31.89 -10.18 2.91
CA GLU A 403 31.68 -10.42 4.34
C GLU A 403 31.14 -11.82 4.59
N VAL A 404 31.38 -12.37 5.77
CA VAL A 404 30.76 -13.63 6.19
C VAL A 404 29.27 -13.39 6.48
N HIS A 405 28.41 -14.12 5.80
CA HIS A 405 26.98 -14.12 5.99
C HIS A 405 26.58 -15.41 6.72
N THR A 406 25.85 -15.28 7.82
CA THR A 406 25.26 -16.43 8.51
C THR A 406 23.78 -16.54 8.11
N SER A 407 23.41 -17.66 7.51
CA SER A 407 22.04 -17.91 7.09
C SER A 407 21.11 -18.06 8.31
N PRO A 408 19.79 -17.83 8.15
CA PRO A 408 18.81 -18.10 9.20
C PRO A 408 18.79 -19.57 9.67
N ARG A 409 19.36 -20.48 8.90
CA ARG A 409 19.51 -21.90 9.23
C ARG A 409 20.80 -22.21 10.00
N GLY A 410 21.62 -21.19 10.31
CA GLY A 410 22.80 -21.31 11.15
C GLY A 410 24.10 -21.69 10.45
N PHE A 411 24.14 -21.84 9.11
CA PHE A 411 25.37 -22.05 8.36
C PHE A 411 25.95 -20.74 7.84
N SER A 412 27.28 -20.70 7.67
CA SER A 412 27.98 -19.52 7.16
C SER A 412 28.25 -19.62 5.67
N SER A 413 28.14 -18.49 4.97
CA SER A 413 28.43 -18.33 3.56
C SER A 413 29.13 -16.97 3.33
N ILE A 414 29.44 -16.64 2.09
CA ILE A 414 30.06 -15.36 1.72
C ILE A 414 29.00 -14.50 1.02
N ARG A 415 28.94 -13.24 1.44
CA ARG A 415 28.10 -12.21 0.81
C ARG A 415 28.99 -11.17 0.16
N GLN A 416 28.73 -10.86 -1.10
CA GLN A 416 29.30 -9.70 -1.76
C GLN A 416 28.54 -8.43 -1.30
N VAL A 417 29.27 -7.46 -0.77
CA VAL A 417 28.65 -6.26 -0.15
C VAL A 417 28.08 -5.32 -1.23
N SER A 418 28.78 -5.16 -2.35
CA SER A 418 28.38 -4.25 -3.43
C SER A 418 27.12 -4.71 -4.19
N SER A 419 26.97 -6.03 -4.45
CA SER A 419 25.82 -6.60 -5.17
C SER A 419 24.73 -7.12 -4.23
N GLY A 420 25.06 -7.39 -2.97
CA GLY A 420 24.18 -8.07 -2.00
C GLY A 420 24.04 -9.58 -2.27
N GLU A 421 24.72 -10.14 -3.25
CA GLU A 421 24.67 -11.53 -3.62
C GLU A 421 25.27 -12.42 -2.53
N ILE A 422 24.59 -13.52 -2.20
CA ILE A 422 25.00 -14.50 -1.20
C ILE A 422 25.31 -15.80 -1.93
N MET A 423 26.55 -16.28 -1.79
CA MET A 423 26.93 -17.60 -2.25
C MET A 423 26.31 -18.64 -1.32
N HIS A 424 25.65 -19.66 -1.86
CA HIS A 424 25.00 -20.71 -1.08
C HIS A 424 23.96 -20.20 -0.06
N SER A 425 22.85 -19.72 -0.57
CA SER A 425 21.81 -19.08 0.27
C SER A 425 20.75 -20.06 0.82
N VAL A 426 20.60 -21.25 0.21
CA VAL A 426 19.51 -22.18 0.48
C VAL A 426 19.98 -23.44 1.21
N THR A 427 21.11 -23.99 0.81
CA THR A 427 21.68 -25.25 1.33
C THR A 427 23.02 -24.95 2.00
N PRO A 428 23.40 -25.66 3.09
CA PRO A 428 24.74 -25.57 3.63
C PRO A 428 25.78 -25.82 2.55
N PRO A 429 26.85 -24.99 2.43
CA PRO A 429 27.83 -25.11 1.36
C PRO A 429 28.47 -26.50 1.24
N GLU A 430 28.73 -27.17 2.36
CA GLU A 430 29.28 -28.53 2.40
C GLU A 430 28.32 -29.56 1.83
N GLU A 431 27.04 -29.47 2.17
CA GLU A 431 26.00 -30.38 1.68
C GLU A 431 25.74 -30.14 0.19
N GLU A 432 25.73 -28.88 -0.26
CA GLU A 432 25.59 -28.54 -1.66
C GLU A 432 26.77 -29.05 -2.48
N ALA A 433 28.01 -28.91 -2.01
CA ALA A 433 29.21 -29.41 -2.66
C ALA A 433 29.19 -30.93 -2.77
N ARG A 434 28.75 -31.63 -1.72
CA ARG A 434 28.63 -33.08 -1.72
C ARG A 434 27.62 -33.57 -2.76
N ILE A 435 26.42 -32.98 -2.79
CA ILE A 435 25.32 -33.40 -3.67
C ILE A 435 25.57 -33.07 -5.13
N LEU A 436 26.12 -31.88 -5.41
CA LEU A 436 26.25 -31.41 -6.79
C LEU A 436 27.57 -31.85 -7.47
N TYR A 437 28.65 -32.06 -6.71
CA TYR A 437 29.97 -32.26 -7.27
C TYR A 437 30.62 -33.60 -6.83
N VAL A 438 30.59 -33.90 -5.53
CA VAL A 438 31.31 -35.10 -5.00
C VAL A 438 30.59 -36.42 -5.38
N GLU A 439 29.30 -36.53 -5.08
CA GLU A 439 28.52 -37.74 -5.37
C GLU A 439 28.37 -37.99 -6.88
N PRO A 440 27.96 -37.02 -7.72
CA PRO A 440 27.82 -37.28 -9.16
C PRO A 440 29.13 -37.61 -9.86
N SER A 441 30.25 -37.11 -9.35
CA SER A 441 31.57 -37.38 -9.91
C SER A 441 32.10 -38.79 -9.55
N GLN A 442 31.41 -39.54 -8.68
CA GLN A 442 31.87 -40.81 -8.11
C GLN A 442 33.29 -40.71 -7.49
N PHE A 443 33.53 -39.55 -6.82
CA PHE A 443 34.84 -39.19 -6.32
C PHE A 443 35.41 -40.20 -5.34
N HIS A 444 34.59 -40.75 -4.45
CA HIS A 444 34.97 -41.77 -3.48
C HIS A 444 35.50 -43.06 -4.13
N GLU A 445 34.89 -43.51 -5.23
CA GLU A 445 35.34 -44.66 -6.00
C GLU A 445 36.65 -44.38 -6.75
N LYS A 446 36.77 -43.16 -7.30
CA LYS A 446 37.98 -42.74 -8.03
C LYS A 446 39.21 -42.68 -7.13
N ILE A 447 39.08 -42.19 -5.90
CA ILE A 447 40.16 -42.14 -4.93
C ILE A 447 40.72 -43.54 -4.65
N LYS A 448 39.88 -44.55 -4.48
CA LYS A 448 40.28 -45.91 -4.15
C LYS A 448 40.94 -46.65 -5.31
N ASN A 449 40.63 -46.30 -6.54
CA ASN A 449 41.00 -47.04 -7.73
C ASN A 449 42.07 -46.37 -8.60
N THR A 450 42.65 -45.23 -8.17
CA THR A 450 43.60 -44.47 -8.99
C THR A 450 44.82 -44.07 -8.19
N GLU A 451 46.02 -44.28 -8.73
CA GLU A 451 47.30 -43.93 -8.07
C GLU A 451 47.53 -42.40 -7.99
N SER A 452 46.94 -41.63 -8.90
CA SER A 452 46.98 -40.16 -8.88
C SER A 452 45.67 -39.57 -9.40
N LEU A 453 45.16 -38.54 -8.73
CA LEU A 453 43.94 -37.82 -9.10
C LEU A 453 44.24 -36.33 -9.13
N VAL A 454 43.82 -35.66 -10.21
CA VAL A 454 43.92 -34.21 -10.33
C VAL A 454 42.51 -33.63 -10.21
N LEU A 455 42.31 -32.73 -9.23
CA LEU A 455 41.06 -32.03 -9.01
C LEU A 455 41.19 -30.59 -9.54
N TRP A 456 40.28 -30.22 -10.44
CA TRP A 456 40.16 -28.87 -10.93
C TRP A 456 38.91 -28.22 -10.29
N ASP A 457 39.11 -27.21 -9.45
CA ASP A 457 38.02 -26.39 -8.88
C ASP A 457 37.99 -25.03 -9.57
N VAL A 458 37.05 -24.85 -10.47
CA VAL A 458 36.90 -23.63 -11.27
C VAL A 458 35.97 -22.67 -10.54
N GLY A 459 36.48 -21.48 -10.19
CA GLY A 459 35.71 -20.50 -9.46
C GLY A 459 35.68 -20.77 -7.96
N LEU A 460 36.85 -20.97 -7.37
CA LEU A 460 37.11 -21.44 -6.00
C LEU A 460 36.14 -20.96 -4.91
N GLY A 461 35.52 -19.77 -5.07
CA GLY A 461 34.53 -19.21 -4.13
C GLY A 461 35.01 -19.27 -2.68
N ALA A 462 34.28 -19.92 -1.80
CA ALA A 462 34.69 -20.21 -0.42
C ALA A 462 35.56 -21.48 -0.29
N ALA A 463 36.05 -22.02 -1.37
CA ALA A 463 36.81 -23.29 -1.45
C ALA A 463 36.02 -24.51 -0.94
N THR A 464 34.68 -24.44 -0.89
CA THR A 464 33.85 -25.49 -0.28
C THR A 464 33.90 -26.78 -1.05
N ASN A 465 33.97 -26.76 -2.39
CA ASN A 465 34.07 -27.93 -3.24
C ASN A 465 35.40 -28.64 -3.02
N ALA A 466 36.52 -27.87 -2.96
CA ALA A 466 37.84 -28.42 -2.66
C ALA A 466 37.91 -29.02 -1.25
N MET A 467 37.32 -28.34 -0.26
CA MET A 467 37.26 -28.85 1.12
C MET A 467 36.41 -30.13 1.26
N ALA A 468 35.27 -30.21 0.54
CA ALA A 468 34.44 -31.41 0.52
C ALA A 468 35.21 -32.59 -0.12
N ALA A 469 35.94 -32.35 -1.19
CA ALA A 469 36.80 -33.37 -1.82
C ALA A 469 37.96 -33.82 -0.88
N LEU A 470 38.60 -32.89 -0.19
CA LEU A 470 39.65 -33.19 0.81
C LEU A 470 39.09 -33.99 1.97
N TYR A 471 37.88 -33.71 2.44
CA TYR A 471 37.20 -34.49 3.49
C TYR A 471 36.99 -35.94 3.09
N GLU A 472 36.56 -36.19 1.84
CA GLU A 472 36.45 -37.54 1.29
C GLU A 472 37.80 -38.26 1.20
N ILE A 473 38.88 -37.57 0.84
CA ILE A 473 40.23 -38.13 0.83
C ILE A 473 40.65 -38.58 2.22
N VAL A 474 40.48 -37.74 3.24
CA VAL A 474 40.84 -38.03 4.62
C VAL A 474 40.05 -39.21 5.18
N ASN A 475 38.78 -39.36 4.78
CA ASN A 475 37.94 -40.48 5.25
C ASN A 475 38.14 -41.78 4.49
N ALA A 476 38.84 -41.75 3.35
CA ALA A 476 39.12 -42.93 2.53
C ALA A 476 40.43 -43.65 2.93
N TYR A 477 41.30 -42.98 3.67
CA TYR A 477 42.57 -43.48 4.24
C TYR A 477 42.55 -43.45 5.76
#